data_4373932ced75a0191855eb004c83f084
#
_entry.id   4373932ced75a0191855eb004c83f084
#
_cell.length_a   1.000
_cell.length_b   1.000
_cell.length_c   1.000
_cell.angle_alpha   90.00
_cell.angle_beta   90.00
_cell.angle_gamma   90.00
#
_symmetry.space_group_name_H-M   'P 1'
#
loop_
_entity.id
_entity.type
_entity.pdbx_description
1 polymer ?
#
loop_
_entity_poly.entity_id
_entity_poly.type
_entity_poly.pdbx_seq_one_letter_code
_entity_poly.pdbx_strand_id
1 'polypeptide(L)'
;MIININQYTFDIDDIDLIKFYKTEEIKCNMVFAISPDKNIRIKKFEIERANQLFEKIKEDFVRIQIVPTNCEVAYFYINKKRVQYIEEKEKGVIKFVFNDGNTAIIALTNYEPIVVEMILNSVYGDGIFYVWDSQK
;
A
#
# COMPACT_ATOMS: atom_id res chain seq x y z
N MET A 1 -4.97 -9.04 14.20
CA MET A 1 -5.87 -10.01 13.52
C MET A 1 -5.03 -11.01 12.74
N ILE A 2 -5.23 -12.29 13.01
CA ILE A 2 -4.50 -13.37 12.33
C ILE A 2 -5.17 -13.70 11.01
N ILE A 3 -4.36 -13.81 9.98
CA ILE A 3 -4.80 -14.13 8.61
C ILE A 3 -4.23 -15.49 8.21
N ASN A 4 -5.10 -16.31 7.63
CA ASN A 4 -4.71 -17.58 7.03
C ASN A 4 -4.99 -17.51 5.53
N ILE A 5 -3.94 -17.59 4.72
CA ILE A 5 -4.05 -17.60 3.26
C ILE A 5 -3.14 -18.70 2.73
N ASN A 6 -3.71 -19.68 2.05
CA ASN A 6 -2.99 -20.84 1.53
C ASN A 6 -2.20 -21.52 2.67
N GLN A 7 -0.88 -21.67 2.51
CA GLN A 7 -0.03 -22.26 3.54
C GLN A 7 0.47 -21.24 4.57
N TYR A 8 0.11 -19.97 4.42
CA TYR A 8 0.65 -18.91 5.26
C TYR A 8 -0.31 -18.51 6.37
N THR A 9 0.24 -18.29 7.55
CA THR A 9 -0.47 -17.73 8.72
C THR A 9 0.39 -16.61 9.28
N PHE A 10 -0.19 -15.42 9.39
CA PHE A 10 0.53 -14.25 9.89
C PHE A 10 -0.44 -13.26 10.52
N ASP A 11 0.10 -12.33 11.31
CA ASP A 11 -0.68 -11.25 11.86
C ASP A 11 -0.67 -10.08 10.86
N ILE A 12 -1.87 -9.62 10.47
CA ILE A 12 -1.99 -8.50 9.52
C ILE A 12 -1.37 -7.22 10.07
N ASP A 13 -1.28 -7.07 11.38
CA ASP A 13 -0.65 -5.90 12.01
C ASP A 13 0.85 -5.83 11.79
N ASP A 14 1.48 -6.95 11.42
CA ASP A 14 2.90 -7.01 11.10
C ASP A 14 3.20 -6.68 9.64
N ILE A 15 2.17 -6.45 8.83
CA ILE A 15 2.31 -6.18 7.41
C ILE A 15 2.44 -4.67 7.19
N ASP A 16 3.47 -4.24 6.48
CA ASP A 16 3.68 -2.83 6.13
C ASP A 16 2.74 -2.38 5.01
N LEU A 17 2.67 -3.18 3.97
CA LEU A 17 1.80 -2.88 2.85
C LEU A 17 1.39 -4.16 2.11
N ILE A 18 0.30 -4.05 1.37
CA ILE A 18 -0.20 -5.10 0.50
C ILE A 18 -0.27 -4.53 -0.91
N LYS A 19 0.39 -5.20 -1.86
CA LYS A 19 0.25 -4.86 -3.28
C LYS A 19 -0.78 -5.80 -3.89
N PHE A 20 -1.76 -5.24 -4.54
CA PHE A 20 -2.84 -5.98 -5.18
C PHE A 20 -2.82 -5.68 -6.68
N TYR A 21 -2.84 -6.75 -7.49
CA TYR A 21 -2.90 -6.65 -8.95
C TYR A 21 -4.01 -7.54 -9.47
N LYS A 22 -4.99 -6.95 -10.16
CA LYS A 22 -6.01 -7.73 -10.86
C LYS A 22 -5.39 -8.31 -12.13
N THR A 23 -5.31 -9.62 -12.21
CA THR A 23 -4.69 -10.32 -13.34
C THR A 23 -5.70 -10.88 -14.34
N GLU A 24 -6.89 -11.25 -13.85
CA GLU A 24 -8.00 -11.76 -14.64
C GLU A 24 -9.28 -11.20 -14.08
N GLU A 25 -10.41 -11.49 -14.70
CA GLU A 25 -11.70 -10.95 -14.28
C GLU A 25 -12.02 -11.26 -12.81
N ILE A 26 -11.70 -12.49 -12.37
CA ILE A 26 -12.03 -12.96 -11.01
C ILE A 26 -10.79 -13.32 -10.18
N LYS A 27 -9.60 -13.09 -10.71
CA LYS A 27 -8.34 -13.47 -10.07
C LYS A 27 -7.42 -12.28 -9.88
N CYS A 28 -6.61 -12.36 -8.84
CA CYS A 28 -5.61 -11.34 -8.52
C CYS A 28 -4.34 -11.97 -7.98
N ASN A 29 -3.28 -11.18 -8.00
CA ASN A 29 -2.05 -11.49 -7.28
C ASN A 29 -1.91 -10.49 -6.14
N MET A 30 -1.41 -10.96 -4.98
CA MET A 30 -1.14 -10.11 -3.84
C MET A 30 0.28 -10.34 -3.35
N VAL A 31 0.90 -9.28 -2.86
CA VAL A 31 2.20 -9.34 -2.19
C VAL A 31 2.05 -8.66 -0.84
N PHE A 32 2.27 -9.41 0.24
CA PHE A 32 2.27 -8.89 1.59
C PHE A 32 3.71 -8.63 2.02
N ALA A 33 4.06 -7.37 2.21
CA ALA A 33 5.40 -6.99 2.64
C ALA A 33 5.49 -7.00 4.15
N ILE A 34 6.30 -7.92 4.70
CA ILE A 34 6.49 -8.07 6.14
C ILE A 34 7.69 -7.26 6.61
N SER A 35 8.76 -7.25 5.81
CA SER A 35 9.99 -6.55 6.11
C SER A 35 10.72 -6.25 4.81
N PRO A 36 11.83 -5.48 4.82
CA PRO A 36 12.53 -5.11 3.59
C PRO A 36 12.91 -6.29 2.70
N ASP A 37 13.17 -7.44 3.27
CA ASP A 37 13.63 -8.63 2.57
C ASP A 37 12.66 -9.81 2.62
N LYS A 38 11.45 -9.61 3.16
CA LYS A 38 10.47 -10.69 3.29
C LYS A 38 9.12 -10.29 2.74
N ASN A 39 8.66 -11.06 1.76
CA ASN A 39 7.36 -10.88 1.14
C ASN A 39 6.63 -12.22 1.06
N ILE A 40 5.33 -12.18 1.31
CA ILE A 40 4.44 -13.32 1.04
C ILE A 40 3.75 -13.03 -0.28
N ARG A 41 3.93 -13.89 -1.27
CA ARG A 41 3.36 -13.75 -2.60
C ARG A 41 2.25 -14.76 -2.81
N ILE A 42 1.06 -14.27 -3.14
CA ILE A 42 -0.11 -15.09 -3.41
C ILE A 42 -0.52 -14.86 -4.85
N LYS A 43 -0.51 -15.92 -5.66
CA LYS A 43 -0.89 -15.84 -7.07
C LYS A 43 -2.24 -16.49 -7.32
N LYS A 44 -2.98 -15.96 -8.29
CA LYS A 44 -4.27 -16.50 -8.74
C LYS A 44 -5.28 -16.67 -7.60
N PHE A 45 -5.33 -15.68 -6.74
CA PHE A 45 -6.27 -15.64 -5.62
C PHE A 45 -7.61 -15.07 -6.08
N GLU A 46 -8.69 -15.54 -5.47
CA GLU A 46 -10.03 -15.07 -5.82
C GLU A 46 -10.23 -13.62 -5.36
N ILE A 47 -10.62 -12.74 -6.28
CA ILE A 47 -10.83 -11.31 -6.00
C ILE A 47 -11.89 -11.13 -4.91
N GLU A 48 -12.95 -11.93 -4.91
CA GLU A 48 -13.99 -11.84 -3.89
C GLU A 48 -13.43 -12.07 -2.49
N ARG A 49 -12.57 -13.05 -2.32
CA ARG A 49 -11.91 -13.30 -1.03
C ARG A 49 -10.96 -12.19 -0.64
N ALA A 50 -10.23 -11.63 -1.62
CA ALA A 50 -9.37 -10.48 -1.37
C ALA A 50 -10.19 -9.27 -0.90
N ASN A 51 -11.31 -8.99 -1.54
CA ASN A 51 -12.20 -7.90 -1.15
C ASN A 51 -12.76 -8.08 0.26
N GLN A 52 -13.07 -9.32 0.66
CA GLN A 52 -13.50 -9.62 2.02
C GLN A 52 -12.40 -9.30 3.04
N LEU A 53 -11.15 -9.63 2.72
CA LEU A 53 -10.02 -9.27 3.57
C LEU A 53 -9.86 -7.75 3.67
N PHE A 54 -9.89 -7.04 2.54
CA PHE A 54 -9.70 -5.59 2.51
C PHE A 54 -10.81 -4.86 3.27
N GLU A 55 -12.03 -5.36 3.24
CA GLU A 55 -13.13 -4.81 4.03
C GLU A 55 -12.85 -4.89 5.53
N LYS A 56 -12.23 -5.98 5.98
CA LYS A 56 -11.88 -6.17 7.39
C LYS A 56 -10.76 -5.27 7.88
N ILE A 57 -9.87 -4.82 7.00
CA ILE A 57 -8.68 -4.04 7.38
C ILE A 57 -8.77 -2.57 6.99
N LYS A 58 -9.88 -2.12 6.46
CA LYS A 58 -10.03 -0.76 5.92
C LYS A 58 -9.81 0.36 6.92
N GLU A 59 -9.98 0.10 8.22
CA GLU A 59 -9.76 1.11 9.25
C GLU A 59 -8.27 1.44 9.46
N ASP A 60 -7.40 0.46 9.24
CA ASP A 60 -5.97 0.58 9.49
C ASP A 60 -5.13 0.72 8.23
N PHE A 61 -5.69 0.37 7.08
CA PHE A 61 -4.98 0.40 5.81
C PHE A 61 -5.58 1.42 4.86
N VAL A 62 -4.73 2.22 4.24
CA VAL A 62 -5.12 3.18 3.21
C VAL A 62 -4.95 2.55 1.83
N ARG A 63 -5.99 2.61 1.02
CA ARG A 63 -5.95 2.12 -0.35
C ARG A 63 -5.54 3.24 -1.30
N ILE A 64 -4.46 3.03 -2.04
CA ILE A 64 -4.01 3.97 -3.06
C ILE A 64 -4.04 3.26 -4.40
N GLN A 65 -4.81 3.79 -5.33
CA GLN A 65 -4.89 3.24 -6.68
C GLN A 65 -3.65 3.66 -7.48
N ILE A 66 -3.07 2.68 -8.15
CA ILE A 66 -1.90 2.88 -8.99
C ILE A 66 -2.30 2.50 -10.41
N VAL A 67 -1.76 3.23 -11.40
CA VAL A 67 -2.02 2.93 -12.80
C VAL A 67 -0.76 2.28 -13.39
N PRO A 68 -0.64 0.96 -13.32
CA PRO A 68 0.50 0.27 -13.91
C PRO A 68 0.37 0.17 -15.42
N THR A 69 1.49 -0.10 -16.08
CA THR A 69 1.52 -0.20 -17.53
C THR A 69 1.05 -1.56 -18.05
N ASN A 70 1.04 -2.57 -17.21
CA ASN A 70 0.86 -3.96 -17.65
C ASN A 70 -0.22 -4.74 -16.92
N CYS A 71 -1.06 -4.08 -16.13
CA CYS A 71 -2.23 -4.73 -15.56
C CYS A 71 -3.40 -3.75 -15.45
N GLU A 72 -4.60 -4.31 -15.38
CA GLU A 72 -5.84 -3.54 -15.46
C GLU A 72 -6.08 -2.66 -14.25
N VAL A 73 -5.88 -3.23 -13.06
CA VAL A 73 -6.10 -2.53 -11.79
C VAL A 73 -5.03 -2.94 -10.80
N ALA A 74 -4.46 -1.94 -10.13
CA ALA A 74 -3.54 -2.18 -9.04
C ALA A 74 -3.80 -1.22 -7.88
N TYR A 75 -3.64 -1.72 -6.67
CA TYR A 75 -3.76 -0.93 -5.45
C TYR A 75 -2.60 -1.22 -4.51
N PHE A 76 -2.18 -0.20 -3.77
CA PHE A 76 -1.35 -0.36 -2.58
C PHE A 76 -2.24 -0.14 -1.37
N TYR A 77 -2.21 -1.08 -0.45
CA TYR A 77 -2.86 -0.95 0.87
C TYR A 77 -1.75 -0.70 1.88
N ILE A 78 -1.67 0.51 2.39
CA ILE A 78 -0.61 0.96 3.29
C ILE A 78 -1.11 0.85 4.73
N ASN A 79 -0.37 0.13 5.57
CA ASN A 79 -0.70 0.03 7.00
C ASN A 79 -0.30 1.33 7.70
N LYS A 80 -1.30 2.15 8.05
CA LYS A 80 -1.09 3.46 8.68
C LYS A 80 -0.30 3.37 9.99
N LYS A 81 -0.51 2.30 10.74
CA LYS A 81 0.13 2.12 12.05
C LYS A 81 1.63 1.91 11.96
N ARG A 82 2.12 1.49 10.81
CA ARG A 82 3.52 1.14 10.61
C ARG A 82 4.31 2.18 9.82
N VAL A 83 3.65 3.25 9.37
CA VAL A 83 4.32 4.34 8.66
C VAL A 83 5.06 5.21 9.67
N GLN A 84 6.37 5.31 9.51
CA GLN A 84 7.20 6.17 10.32
C GLN A 84 7.16 7.61 9.81
N TYR A 85 7.33 7.78 8.51
CA TYR A 85 7.20 9.09 7.86
C TYR A 85 6.99 8.93 6.35
N ILE A 86 6.57 10.02 5.73
CA ILE A 86 6.36 10.12 4.29
C ILE A 86 7.17 11.32 3.79
N GLU A 87 7.87 11.13 2.66
CA GLU A 87 8.54 12.26 2.01
C GLU A 87 8.17 12.31 0.53
N GLU A 88 8.07 13.52 0.01
CA GLU A 88 7.91 13.76 -1.41
C GLU A 88 9.22 14.36 -1.93
N LYS A 89 10.07 13.51 -2.53
CA LYS A 89 11.38 13.91 -3.03
C LYS A 89 11.30 14.72 -4.31
N GLU A 90 10.36 14.35 -5.17
CA GLU A 90 10.07 14.99 -6.43
C GLU A 90 8.57 15.16 -6.52
N LYS A 91 8.12 16.09 -7.37
CA LYS A 91 6.70 16.28 -7.59
C LYS A 91 6.07 14.96 -8.06
N GLY A 92 5.09 14.48 -7.32
CA GLY A 92 4.39 13.25 -7.65
C GLY A 92 5.09 11.97 -7.27
N VAL A 93 6.27 12.02 -6.63
CA VAL A 93 6.97 10.83 -6.15
C VAL A 93 6.92 10.80 -4.64
N ILE A 94 6.11 9.92 -4.10
CA ILE A 94 5.85 9.80 -2.66
C ILE A 94 6.54 8.56 -2.13
N LYS A 95 7.35 8.72 -1.10
CA LYS A 95 8.05 7.62 -0.45
C LYS A 95 7.51 7.43 0.95
N PHE A 96 6.99 6.24 1.22
CA PHE A 96 6.58 5.80 2.56
C PHE A 96 7.74 5.07 3.19
N VAL A 97 8.09 5.44 4.41
CA VAL A 97 9.11 4.74 5.20
C VAL A 97 8.43 4.13 6.42
N PHE A 98 8.58 2.84 6.58
CA PHE A 98 7.96 2.09 7.66
C PHE A 98 8.91 1.94 8.85
N ASN A 99 8.34 1.61 10.01
CA ASN A 99 9.09 1.52 11.27
C ASN A 99 10.21 0.48 11.25
N ASP A 100 10.09 -0.54 10.40
CA ASP A 100 11.10 -1.59 10.26
C ASP A 100 12.17 -1.28 9.20
N GLY A 101 12.13 -0.09 8.61
CA GLY A 101 13.05 0.32 7.55
C GLY A 101 12.60 -0.04 6.13
N ASN A 102 11.49 -0.77 5.98
CA ASN A 102 10.91 -1.03 4.67
C ASN A 102 10.42 0.27 4.04
N THR A 103 10.37 0.33 2.73
CA THR A 103 9.91 1.50 1.98
C THR A 103 8.96 1.11 0.86
N ALA A 104 8.08 2.06 0.51
CA ALA A 104 7.24 1.96 -0.68
C ALA A 104 7.26 3.29 -1.42
N ILE A 105 7.49 3.24 -2.71
CA ILE A 105 7.54 4.44 -3.56
C ILE A 105 6.37 4.40 -4.52
N ILE A 106 5.61 5.50 -4.55
CA ILE A 106 4.49 5.69 -5.46
C ILE A 106 4.79 6.88 -6.34
N ALA A 107 4.84 6.66 -7.65
CA ALA A 107 5.01 7.73 -8.63
C ALA A 107 3.67 8.00 -9.29
N LEU A 108 3.16 9.21 -9.15
CA LEU A 108 1.91 9.62 -9.78
C LEU A 108 2.17 9.95 -11.24
N THR A 109 1.41 9.35 -12.15
CA THR A 109 1.55 9.56 -13.60
C THR A 109 1.25 11.01 -13.98
N ASN A 110 0.18 11.56 -13.39
CA ASN A 110 -0.18 12.96 -13.56
C ASN A 110 -0.10 13.62 -12.20
N TYR A 111 0.87 14.51 -12.04
CA TYR A 111 1.02 15.21 -10.79
C TYR A 111 -0.09 16.23 -10.59
N GLU A 112 -0.84 16.05 -9.53
CA GLU A 112 -1.84 17.00 -9.04
C GLU A 112 -1.61 17.19 -7.55
N PRO A 113 -1.30 18.42 -7.09
CA PRO A 113 -1.02 18.67 -5.67
C PRO A 113 -2.14 18.20 -4.73
N ILE A 114 -3.40 18.32 -5.18
CA ILE A 114 -4.53 17.89 -4.37
C ILE A 114 -4.54 16.38 -4.13
N VAL A 115 -4.09 15.60 -5.11
CA VAL A 115 -4.01 14.14 -4.96
C VAL A 115 -2.95 13.78 -3.91
N VAL A 116 -1.81 14.43 -3.96
CA VAL A 116 -0.75 14.25 -2.95
C VAL A 116 -1.29 14.56 -1.56
N GLU A 117 -1.96 15.71 -1.42
CA GLU A 117 -2.57 16.11 -0.15
C GLU A 117 -3.60 15.10 0.34
N MET A 118 -4.44 14.59 -0.54
CA MET A 118 -5.43 13.56 -0.21
C MET A 118 -4.76 12.28 0.30
N ILE A 119 -3.67 11.85 -0.34
CA ILE A 119 -2.92 10.67 0.09
C ILE A 119 -2.34 10.90 1.49
N LEU A 120 -1.70 12.02 1.70
CA LEU A 120 -1.10 12.37 2.99
C LEU A 120 -2.16 12.41 4.10
N ASN A 121 -3.28 13.06 3.84
CA ASN A 121 -4.37 13.14 4.80
C ASN A 121 -5.00 11.78 5.09
N SER A 122 -5.08 10.91 4.08
CA SER A 122 -5.62 9.56 4.26
C SER A 122 -4.78 8.71 5.21
N VAL A 123 -3.45 8.87 5.11
CA VAL A 123 -2.54 8.12 5.97
C VAL A 123 -2.51 8.69 7.37
N TYR A 124 -2.53 9.99 7.46
CA TYR A 124 -2.21 10.65 8.71
C TYR A 124 -3.40 11.30 9.40
N GLY A 125 -4.38 11.77 8.71
CA GLY A 125 -5.44 12.55 9.32
C GLY A 125 -4.87 13.84 9.92
N ASP A 126 -5.45 14.31 11.00
CA ASP A 126 -4.96 15.50 11.66
C ASP A 126 -3.68 15.21 12.45
N GLY A 127 -2.70 16.09 12.32
CA GLY A 127 -1.48 16.01 13.11
C GLY A 127 -0.36 15.18 12.51
N ILE A 128 -0.44 14.94 11.24
CA ILE A 128 0.58 14.24 10.57
C ILE A 128 1.65 15.10 10.05
N PHE A 129 2.73 14.48 10.03
CA PHE A 129 3.97 15.02 9.69
C PHE A 129 4.59 14.32 8.49
N TYR A 130 4.96 15.07 7.52
CA TYR A 130 5.65 14.58 6.35
C TYR A 130 6.80 15.52 5.97
N VAL A 131 7.76 14.98 5.24
CA VAL A 131 8.88 15.75 4.74
C VAL A 131 8.62 16.10 3.29
N TRP A 132 8.63 17.38 3.00
CA TRP A 132 8.47 17.89 1.66
C TRP A 132 9.82 18.39 1.15
N ASP A 133 10.31 17.80 0.06
CA ASP A 133 11.53 18.24 -0.58
C ASP A 133 11.18 18.95 -1.88
N SER A 134 11.19 20.29 -1.82
CA SER A 134 10.84 21.16 -2.93
C SER A 134 12.03 21.55 -3.81
N GLN A 135 13.20 21.06 -3.52
CA GLN A 135 14.43 21.48 -4.22
C GLN A 135 14.74 20.67 -5.47
N LYS A 136 13.92 19.74 -5.80
CA LYS A 136 14.15 18.88 -6.96
C LYS A 136 13.15 19.10 -8.05
#